data_ab2a89ee6c5dac0300426728678f7b70
#
_entry.id   ab2a89ee6c5dac0300426728678f7b70
#
_cell.length_a   1.000
_cell.length_b   1.000
_cell.length_c   1.000
_cell.angle_alpha   90.00
_cell.angle_beta   90.00
_cell.angle_gamma   90.00
#
_symmetry.space_group_name_H-M   'P 1'
#
loop_
_entity.id
_entity.type
_entity.pdbx_description
1 polymer ?
#
loop_
_entity_poly.entity_id
_entity_poly.type
_entity_poly.pdbx_seq_one_letter_code
_entity_poly.pdbx_strand_id
1 'polypeptide(L)'
;MKLTPSNQLELIIHGNVLKNLIFLYQEDKLPNKILLKGQKGIGKSTLAYHLINFVLSKNEDFPYDIDHFKIDEKNRSFKLINNGSSPNFFLIDIQADKKNITIDQIRNIIQDLNKSSLNNKPKFILIDNSEYLNKNSINVLLKEIEEPNDNIYFILVQN
;
A
#
# COMPACT_ATOMS: atom_id res chain seq x y z
N MET A 1 -14.71 -2.32 -17.44
CA MET A 1 -14.25 -2.38 -16.03
C MET A 1 -13.90 -0.97 -15.59
N LYS A 2 -14.37 -0.51 -14.41
CA LYS A 2 -14.04 0.85 -13.91
C LYS A 2 -12.57 0.87 -13.49
N LEU A 3 -11.80 1.82 -14.02
CA LEU A 3 -10.40 2.02 -13.60
C LEU A 3 -10.36 2.50 -12.13
N THR A 4 -9.65 1.75 -11.32
CA THR A 4 -9.35 2.07 -9.91
C THR A 4 -7.84 2.10 -9.72
N PRO A 5 -7.30 2.75 -8.69
CA PRO A 5 -5.86 2.75 -8.44
C PRO A 5 -5.24 1.34 -8.36
N SER A 6 -6.00 0.36 -7.84
CA SER A 6 -5.54 -1.02 -7.66
C SER A 6 -5.43 -1.82 -8.96
N ASN A 7 -6.19 -1.45 -10.00
CA ASN A 7 -6.22 -2.20 -11.27
C ASN A 7 -5.54 -1.47 -12.44
N GLN A 8 -4.90 -0.33 -12.19
CA GLN A 8 -4.08 0.35 -13.19
C GLN A 8 -2.77 -0.40 -13.40
N LEU A 9 -2.57 -0.88 -14.62
CA LEU A 9 -1.39 -1.66 -15.00
C LEU A 9 -0.19 -0.77 -15.34
N GLU A 10 -0.40 0.47 -15.72
CA GLU A 10 0.64 1.42 -16.11
C GLU A 10 0.65 2.64 -15.21
N LEU A 11 1.84 3.03 -14.74
CA LEU A 11 2.05 4.27 -14.00
C LEU A 11 2.46 5.36 -14.98
N ILE A 12 1.53 6.23 -15.36
CA ILE A 12 1.77 7.30 -16.34
C ILE A 12 2.50 8.49 -15.71
N ILE A 13 2.20 8.78 -14.44
CA ILE A 13 2.76 9.91 -13.70
C ILE A 13 3.54 9.37 -12.50
N HIS A 14 4.51 10.15 -11.99
CA HIS A 14 5.30 9.82 -10.81
C HIS A 14 6.37 8.73 -11.00
N GLY A 15 6.77 8.40 -12.21
CA GLY A 15 7.82 7.42 -12.47
C GLY A 15 9.13 7.74 -11.74
N ASN A 16 9.55 9.01 -11.69
CA ASN A 16 10.76 9.42 -10.96
C ASN A 16 10.61 9.24 -9.44
N VAL A 17 9.42 9.51 -8.89
CA VAL A 17 9.14 9.28 -7.46
C VAL A 17 9.19 7.79 -7.17
N LEU A 18 8.59 6.96 -8.02
CA LEU A 18 8.63 5.50 -7.87
C LEU A 18 10.08 4.99 -7.92
N LYS A 19 10.90 5.43 -8.87
CA LYS A 19 12.31 5.04 -8.94
C LYS A 19 13.07 5.38 -7.67
N ASN A 20 12.85 6.56 -7.10
CA ASN A 20 13.49 6.95 -5.84
C ASN A 20 13.05 6.06 -4.66
N LEU A 21 11.75 5.76 -4.55
CA LEU A 21 11.24 4.87 -3.50
C LEU A 21 11.79 3.45 -3.66
N ILE A 22 11.85 2.93 -4.88
CA ILE A 22 12.44 1.63 -5.19
C ILE A 22 13.93 1.61 -4.84
N PHE A 23 14.69 2.64 -5.20
CA PHE A 23 16.10 2.77 -4.85
C PHE A 23 16.29 2.74 -3.33
N LEU A 24 15.51 3.52 -2.57
CA LEU A 24 15.57 3.50 -1.11
C LEU A 24 15.24 2.11 -0.54
N TYR A 25 14.28 1.42 -1.12
CA TYR A 25 13.93 0.05 -0.70
C TYR A 25 15.09 -0.93 -0.96
N GLN A 26 15.73 -0.85 -2.13
CA GLN A 26 16.85 -1.73 -2.49
C GLN A 26 18.10 -1.50 -1.64
N GLU A 27 18.27 -0.27 -1.12
CA GLU A 27 19.34 0.13 -0.21
C GLU A 27 19.01 -0.09 1.28
N ASP A 28 17.89 -0.75 1.60
CA ASP A 28 17.37 -0.91 2.97
C ASP A 28 17.19 0.43 3.72
N LYS A 29 16.88 1.50 2.98
CA LYS A 29 16.69 2.86 3.49
C LYS A 29 15.28 3.39 3.33
N LEU A 30 14.36 2.59 2.79
CA LEU A 30 12.98 3.02 2.66
C LEU A 30 12.36 3.21 4.05
N PRO A 31 11.84 4.40 4.37
CA PRO A 31 11.13 4.60 5.63
C PRO A 31 9.93 3.67 5.72
N ASN A 32 9.71 3.10 6.89
CA ASN A 32 8.52 2.28 7.14
C ASN A 32 7.21 3.10 7.28
N LYS A 33 7.31 4.42 7.17
CA LYS A 33 6.20 5.38 7.21
C LYS A 33 6.35 6.33 6.04
N ILE A 34 5.42 6.26 5.08
CA ILE A 34 5.44 7.08 3.87
C ILE A 34 4.14 7.86 3.79
N LEU A 35 4.23 9.18 3.66
CA LEU A 35 3.08 10.05 3.40
C LEU A 35 3.12 10.56 1.96
N LEU A 36 2.13 10.20 1.17
CA LEU A 36 1.90 10.71 -0.18
C LEU A 36 0.81 11.80 -0.10
N LYS A 37 1.22 13.05 -0.13
CA LYS A 37 0.33 14.21 -0.05
C LYS A 37 0.28 14.99 -1.36
N GLY A 38 -0.92 15.46 -1.74
CA GLY A 38 -1.10 16.27 -2.95
C GLY A 38 -2.57 16.30 -3.39
N GLN A 39 -2.85 16.95 -4.50
CA GLN A 39 -4.21 17.09 -5.02
C GLN A 39 -4.87 15.73 -5.28
N LYS A 40 -6.20 15.68 -5.10
CA LYS A 40 -6.99 14.50 -5.42
C LYS A 40 -6.89 14.16 -6.91
N GLY A 41 -6.76 12.87 -7.23
CA GLY A 41 -6.76 12.38 -8.61
C GLY A 41 -5.41 12.41 -9.33
N ILE A 42 -4.32 12.91 -8.73
CA ILE A 42 -2.99 12.93 -9.38
C ILE A 42 -2.24 11.59 -9.37
N GLY A 43 -2.88 10.49 -8.98
CA GLY A 43 -2.28 9.16 -9.07
C GLY A 43 -1.46 8.71 -7.84
N LYS A 44 -1.62 9.33 -6.67
CA LYS A 44 -0.90 8.94 -5.43
C LYS A 44 -1.15 7.49 -5.02
N SER A 45 -2.42 7.08 -5.02
CA SER A 45 -2.80 5.70 -4.67
C SER A 45 -2.26 4.72 -5.71
N THR A 46 -2.31 5.06 -7.01
CA THR A 46 -1.71 4.26 -8.08
C THR A 46 -0.20 4.09 -7.85
N LEU A 47 0.51 5.15 -7.52
CA LEU A 47 1.93 5.10 -7.16
C LEU A 47 2.19 4.13 -6.00
N ALA A 48 1.36 4.17 -4.96
CA ALA A 48 1.47 3.26 -3.82
C ALA A 48 1.29 1.79 -4.25
N TYR A 49 0.26 1.48 -5.06
CA TYR A 49 0.05 0.13 -5.59
C TYR A 49 1.21 -0.37 -6.45
N HIS A 50 1.81 0.49 -7.27
CA HIS A 50 2.97 0.13 -8.09
C HIS A 50 4.21 -0.15 -7.25
N LEU A 51 4.49 0.65 -6.21
CA LEU A 51 5.58 0.38 -5.26
C LEU A 51 5.38 -0.95 -4.55
N ILE A 52 4.17 -1.20 -4.02
CA ILE A 52 3.82 -2.43 -3.32
C ILE A 52 3.97 -3.64 -4.25
N ASN A 53 3.48 -3.53 -5.49
CA ASN A 53 3.61 -4.60 -6.47
C ASN A 53 5.08 -4.89 -6.80
N PHE A 54 5.90 -3.87 -7.02
CA PHE A 54 7.33 -4.03 -7.24
C PHE A 54 7.97 -4.87 -6.14
N VAL A 55 7.71 -4.53 -4.89
CA VAL A 55 8.32 -5.23 -3.75
C VAL A 55 7.80 -6.67 -3.63
N LEU A 56 6.49 -6.87 -3.72
CA LEU A 56 5.88 -8.18 -3.48
C LEU A 56 6.09 -9.16 -4.64
N SER A 57 6.25 -8.68 -5.88
CA SER A 57 6.40 -9.53 -7.06
C SER A 57 7.85 -9.87 -7.45
N LYS A 58 8.84 -9.36 -6.71
CA LYS A 58 10.27 -9.45 -7.06
C LYS A 58 10.75 -10.85 -7.51
N ASN A 59 10.21 -11.91 -6.91
CA ASN A 59 10.60 -13.30 -7.19
C ASN A 59 9.47 -14.10 -7.86
N GLU A 60 8.56 -13.43 -8.55
CA GLU A 60 7.47 -14.06 -9.30
C GLU A 60 7.83 -14.24 -10.78
N ASP A 61 7.13 -15.13 -11.47
CA ASP A 61 7.34 -15.39 -12.92
C ASP A 61 7.11 -14.13 -13.78
N PHE A 62 6.20 -13.27 -13.35
CA PHE A 62 5.86 -11.99 -13.98
C PHE A 62 6.09 -10.83 -13.02
N PRO A 63 7.36 -10.46 -12.72
CA PRO A 63 7.64 -9.39 -11.78
C PRO A 63 7.26 -8.02 -12.37
N TYR A 64 7.27 -7.01 -11.52
CA TYR A 64 7.06 -5.62 -11.94
C TYR A 64 8.10 -5.17 -12.96
N ASP A 65 7.65 -4.60 -14.08
CA ASP A 65 8.51 -4.01 -15.11
C ASP A 65 8.86 -2.56 -14.73
N ILE A 66 10.06 -2.36 -14.20
CA ILE A 66 10.53 -1.03 -13.75
C ILE A 66 10.89 -0.11 -14.92
N ASP A 67 11.26 -0.66 -16.07
CA ASP A 67 11.69 0.14 -17.22
C ASP A 67 10.48 0.82 -17.88
N HIS A 68 9.35 0.13 -17.91
CA HIS A 68 8.10 0.63 -18.49
C HIS A 68 7.06 1.04 -17.43
N PHE A 69 7.38 0.96 -16.13
CA PHE A 69 6.45 1.23 -15.03
C PHE A 69 5.14 0.45 -15.14
N LYS A 70 5.26 -0.86 -15.39
CA LYS A 70 4.12 -1.69 -15.75
C LYS A 70 3.99 -2.93 -14.89
N ILE A 71 2.75 -3.27 -14.56
CA ILE A 71 2.35 -4.52 -13.92
C ILE A 71 1.82 -5.46 -15.01
N ASP A 72 2.31 -6.69 -15.07
CA ASP A 72 1.73 -7.72 -15.93
C ASP A 72 0.42 -8.26 -15.31
N GLU A 73 -0.62 -8.46 -16.11
CA GLU A 73 -1.90 -9.02 -15.64
C GLU A 73 -1.76 -10.43 -15.06
N LYS A 74 -0.72 -11.17 -15.45
CA LYS A 74 -0.41 -12.50 -14.93
C LYS A 74 0.30 -12.47 -13.57
N ASN A 75 0.78 -11.30 -13.15
CA ASN A 75 1.47 -11.09 -11.89
C ASN A 75 0.62 -11.61 -10.71
N ARG A 76 1.21 -12.50 -9.91
CA ARG A 76 0.50 -13.15 -8.80
C ARG A 76 0.12 -12.17 -7.70
N SER A 77 1.04 -11.30 -7.30
CA SER A 77 0.78 -10.28 -6.27
C SER A 77 -0.34 -9.33 -6.70
N PHE A 78 -0.38 -8.92 -7.97
CA PHE A 78 -1.45 -8.10 -8.52
C PHE A 78 -2.82 -8.79 -8.38
N LYS A 79 -2.91 -10.06 -8.75
CA LYS A 79 -4.16 -10.84 -8.62
C LYS A 79 -4.61 -10.98 -7.17
N LEU A 80 -3.67 -11.28 -6.25
CA LEU A 80 -3.97 -11.44 -4.83
C LEU A 80 -4.42 -10.13 -4.19
N ILE A 81 -3.83 -8.99 -4.55
CA ILE A 81 -4.23 -7.67 -4.07
C ILE A 81 -5.64 -7.33 -4.57
N ASN A 82 -5.92 -7.51 -5.86
CA ASN A 82 -7.21 -7.13 -6.43
C ASN A 82 -8.38 -8.01 -5.99
N ASN A 83 -8.15 -9.26 -5.63
CA ASN A 83 -9.19 -10.14 -5.10
C ASN A 83 -9.25 -10.15 -3.54
N GLY A 84 -8.45 -9.30 -2.88
CA GLY A 84 -8.47 -9.15 -1.43
C GLY A 84 -7.90 -10.31 -0.64
N SER A 85 -7.11 -11.20 -1.26
CA SER A 85 -6.53 -12.39 -0.62
C SER A 85 -5.02 -12.32 -0.36
N SER A 86 -4.40 -11.17 -0.54
CA SER A 86 -2.98 -11.00 -0.28
C SER A 86 -2.68 -11.03 1.23
N PRO A 87 -1.80 -11.94 1.71
CA PRO A 87 -1.40 -11.97 3.12
C PRO A 87 -0.42 -10.84 3.49
N ASN A 88 0.08 -10.11 2.50
CA ASN A 88 1.08 -9.07 2.66
C ASN A 88 0.57 -7.66 2.34
N PHE A 89 -0.70 -7.51 2.02
CA PHE A 89 -1.31 -6.23 1.69
C PHE A 89 -2.62 -6.01 2.45
N PHE A 90 -2.74 -4.86 3.09
CA PHE A 90 -3.91 -4.46 3.86
C PHE A 90 -4.33 -3.06 3.43
N LEU A 91 -5.59 -2.90 3.03
CA LEU A 91 -6.17 -1.61 2.67
C LEU A 91 -7.06 -1.09 3.78
N ILE A 92 -6.82 0.15 4.17
CA ILE A 92 -7.70 0.96 5.00
C ILE A 92 -8.21 2.11 4.13
N ASP A 93 -9.51 2.15 3.90
CA ASP A 93 -10.16 3.21 3.15
C ASP A 93 -11.55 3.49 3.71
N ILE A 94 -12.11 4.62 3.34
CA ILE A 94 -13.48 4.98 3.71
C ILE A 94 -14.46 4.01 3.05
N GLN A 95 -15.35 3.44 3.84
CA GLN A 95 -16.42 2.57 3.33
C GLN A 95 -17.54 3.41 2.70
N ALA A 96 -18.20 2.83 1.68
CA ALA A 96 -19.18 3.56 0.83
C ALA A 96 -20.28 4.30 1.63
N ASP A 97 -20.72 3.73 2.75
CA ASP A 97 -21.80 4.30 3.57
C ASP A 97 -21.30 5.02 4.83
N LYS A 98 -19.99 5.25 4.94
CA LYS A 98 -19.38 5.89 6.09
C LYS A 98 -18.82 7.26 5.75
N LYS A 99 -18.81 8.16 6.73
CA LYS A 99 -18.20 9.50 6.60
C LYS A 99 -16.73 9.51 7.03
N ASN A 100 -16.30 8.53 7.79
CA ASN A 100 -14.96 8.44 8.33
C ASN A 100 -14.46 7.00 8.31
N ILE A 101 -13.14 6.85 8.34
CA ILE A 101 -12.47 5.58 8.63
C ILE A 101 -12.63 5.29 10.11
N THR A 102 -13.19 4.14 10.45
CA THR A 102 -13.56 3.80 11.82
C THR A 102 -12.39 3.14 12.57
N ILE A 103 -12.43 3.25 13.90
CA ILE A 103 -11.45 2.60 14.77
C ILE A 103 -11.45 1.08 14.62
N ASP A 104 -12.63 0.47 14.35
CA ASP A 104 -12.76 -0.98 14.21
C ASP A 104 -12.09 -1.49 12.93
N GLN A 105 -12.12 -0.71 11.83
CA GLN A 105 -11.36 -1.05 10.62
C GLN A 105 -9.86 -1.15 10.92
N ILE A 106 -9.32 -0.21 11.70
CA ILE A 106 -7.91 -0.18 12.09
C ILE A 106 -7.57 -1.34 13.01
N ARG A 107 -8.38 -1.59 14.04
CA ARG A 107 -8.17 -2.70 14.99
C ARG A 107 -8.17 -4.06 14.30
N ASN A 108 -9.10 -4.29 13.37
CA ASN A 108 -9.17 -5.54 12.61
C ASN A 108 -7.89 -5.78 11.81
N ILE A 109 -7.38 -4.74 11.14
CA ILE A 109 -6.16 -4.85 10.36
C ILE A 109 -4.94 -5.07 11.25
N ILE A 110 -4.85 -4.39 12.40
CA ILE A 110 -3.78 -4.61 13.38
C ILE A 110 -3.78 -6.08 13.87
N GLN A 111 -4.94 -6.64 14.14
CA GLN A 111 -5.05 -8.07 14.51
C GLN A 111 -4.54 -8.98 13.40
N ASP A 112 -4.86 -8.66 12.13
CA ASP A 112 -4.39 -9.45 10.99
C ASP A 112 -2.88 -9.27 10.73
N LEU A 113 -2.33 -8.10 11.01
CA LEU A 113 -0.88 -7.85 10.95
C LEU A 113 -0.09 -8.71 11.92
N ASN A 114 -0.63 -8.93 13.12
CA ASN A 114 0.01 -9.73 14.17
C ASN A 114 -0.06 -11.24 13.91
N LYS A 115 -0.86 -11.69 12.94
CA LYS A 115 -0.82 -13.09 12.50
C LYS A 115 0.48 -13.35 11.76
N SER A 116 1.16 -14.45 12.07
CA SER A 116 2.38 -14.85 11.37
C SER A 116 2.10 -15.02 9.87
N SER A 117 2.90 -14.37 9.03
CA SER A 117 2.87 -14.65 7.59
C SER A 117 3.66 -15.93 7.31
N LEU A 118 3.12 -16.78 6.45
CA LEU A 118 3.79 -17.99 5.99
C LEU A 118 4.98 -17.70 5.03
N ASN A 119 5.22 -16.44 4.75
CA ASN A 119 6.30 -16.01 3.86
C ASN A 119 7.09 -14.86 4.51
N ASN A 120 8.34 -14.70 4.06
CA ASN A 120 9.25 -13.66 4.56
C ASN A 120 9.10 -12.32 3.80
N LYS A 121 8.03 -12.15 3.03
CA LYS A 121 7.78 -10.88 2.32
C LYS A 121 7.34 -9.80 3.29
N PRO A 122 7.67 -8.53 3.03
CA PRO A 122 7.17 -7.42 3.83
C PRO A 122 5.65 -7.31 3.78
N LYS A 123 5.07 -6.70 4.80
CA LYS A 123 3.65 -6.36 4.87
C LYS A 123 3.47 -4.86 4.60
N PHE A 124 2.49 -4.53 3.80
CA PHE A 124 2.12 -3.15 3.48
C PHE A 124 0.72 -2.83 3.96
N ILE A 125 0.58 -1.72 4.65
CA ILE A 125 -0.70 -1.13 5.02
C ILE A 125 -0.85 0.16 4.22
N LEU A 126 -1.77 0.16 3.27
CA LEU A 126 -2.15 1.34 2.51
C LEU A 126 -3.38 1.98 3.17
N ILE A 127 -3.22 3.21 3.63
CA ILE A 127 -4.31 4.01 4.18
C ILE A 127 -4.65 5.06 3.13
N ASP A 128 -5.67 4.77 2.32
CA ASP A 128 -6.15 5.70 1.31
C ASP A 128 -7.15 6.68 1.92
N ASN A 129 -7.19 7.90 1.41
CA ASN A 129 -8.05 8.97 1.97
C ASN A 129 -7.82 9.18 3.48
N SER A 130 -6.57 9.27 3.91
CA SER A 130 -6.18 9.33 5.33
C SER A 130 -6.75 10.57 6.06
N GLU A 131 -7.20 11.59 5.34
CA GLU A 131 -7.92 12.75 5.88
C GLU A 131 -9.25 12.39 6.55
N TYR A 132 -9.82 11.23 6.24
CA TYR A 132 -11.05 10.71 6.86
C TYR A 132 -10.82 9.87 8.13
N LEU A 133 -9.58 9.79 8.61
CA LEU A 133 -9.29 9.21 9.92
C LEU A 133 -9.87 10.11 11.02
N ASN A 134 -10.67 9.56 11.92
CA ASN A 134 -11.10 10.28 13.10
C ASN A 134 -10.01 10.28 14.19
N LYS A 135 -10.15 11.13 15.21
CA LYS A 135 -9.15 11.27 16.27
C LYS A 135 -8.83 9.96 17.00
N ASN A 136 -9.84 9.13 17.25
CA ASN A 136 -9.65 7.85 17.93
C ASN A 136 -8.92 6.85 17.04
N SER A 137 -9.26 6.80 15.75
CA SER A 137 -8.59 5.97 14.75
C SER A 137 -7.12 6.35 14.59
N ILE A 138 -6.81 7.66 14.55
CA ILE A 138 -5.44 8.16 14.50
C ILE A 138 -4.64 7.71 15.73
N ASN A 139 -5.20 7.82 16.93
CA ASN A 139 -4.47 7.44 18.16
C ASN A 139 -4.14 5.94 18.21
N VAL A 140 -5.02 5.09 17.75
CA VAL A 140 -4.75 3.64 17.66
C VAL A 140 -3.68 3.35 16.62
N LEU A 141 -3.79 3.98 15.44
CA LEU A 141 -2.83 3.82 14.36
C LEU A 141 -1.42 4.31 14.74
N LEU A 142 -1.32 5.46 15.43
CA LEU A 142 -0.04 6.03 15.86
C LEU A 142 0.76 5.08 16.75
N LYS A 143 0.10 4.35 17.65
CA LYS A 143 0.77 3.35 18.49
C LYS A 143 1.46 2.27 17.66
N GLU A 144 0.80 1.78 16.62
CA GLU A 144 1.39 0.76 15.71
C GLU A 144 2.48 1.35 14.81
N ILE A 145 2.33 2.62 14.44
CA ILE A 145 3.31 3.31 13.60
C ILE A 145 4.56 3.70 14.40
N GLU A 146 4.45 4.00 15.70
CA GLU A 146 5.59 4.43 16.54
C GLU A 146 6.57 3.29 16.81
N GLU A 147 6.07 2.07 16.98
CA GLU A 147 6.87 0.86 17.24
C GLU A 147 6.56 -0.22 16.19
N PRO A 148 6.84 0.01 14.90
CA PRO A 148 6.53 -0.98 13.88
C PRO A 148 7.42 -2.20 14.07
N ASN A 149 6.84 -3.38 13.91
CA ASN A 149 7.63 -4.59 13.71
C ASN A 149 8.47 -4.44 12.44
N ASP A 150 9.66 -5.00 12.44
CA ASP A 150 10.51 -5.06 11.26
C ASP A 150 9.72 -5.63 10.07
N ASN A 151 9.97 -5.07 8.89
CA ASN A 151 9.35 -5.52 7.65
C ASN A 151 7.85 -5.16 7.46
N ILE A 152 7.35 -4.14 8.20
CA ILE A 152 6.01 -3.55 8.01
C ILE A 152 6.15 -2.11 7.53
N TYR A 153 5.45 -1.79 6.45
CA TYR A 153 5.43 -0.46 5.83
C TYR A 153 4.03 0.13 5.84
N PHE A 154 3.92 1.36 6.32
CA PHE A 154 2.69 2.15 6.28
C PHE A 154 2.79 3.20 5.18
N ILE A 155 1.83 3.21 4.27
CA ILE A 155 1.72 4.23 3.22
C ILE A 155 0.39 4.95 3.42
N LEU A 156 0.46 6.25 3.73
CA LEU A 156 -0.70 7.11 3.89
C LEU A 156 -0.86 7.97 2.64
N VAL A 157 -2.06 7.98 2.08
CA VAL A 157 -2.43 8.86 0.96
C VAL A 157 -3.39 9.91 1.47
N GLN A 158 -2.99 11.18 1.33
CA GLN A 158 -3.75 12.35 1.75
C GLN A 158 -4.03 13.28 0.57
N ASN A 159 -5.28 13.70 0.43
CA ASN A 159 -5.74 14.63 -0.60
C ASN A 159 -5.81 16.07 -0.09
#